data_351fe293a20bd543e0ae0f5ce5e7d048
#
_entry.id   351fe293a20bd543e0ae0f5ce5e7d048
#
_cell.length_a   1.000
_cell.length_b   1.000
_cell.length_c   1.000
_cell.angle_alpha   90.00
_cell.angle_beta   90.00
_cell.angle_gamma   90.00
#
_symmetry.space_group_name_H-M   'P 1'
#
loop_
_entity.id
_entity.type
_entity.pdbx_description
1 polymer ?
#
loop_
_entity_poly.entity_id
_entity_poly.type
_entity_poly.pdbx_seq_one_letter_code
_entity_poly.pdbx_strand_id
1 'polypeptide(L)'
;MKKIVKSIMSRDSGSNLPLQKKMALDYINSVRKNSKVAFYQPTYNPNNFELYRINEVVRKTTDMRVDTIISQFDFNFINSYLDIGSQFGYFVFKLAEAKKLIACGMEMDKVLYAYSNAIVILNDLENVSFVNCKLTPEKTKKLPKYDLIGFLNVFHHIVHFDGFDAADEIMRTLFDKCNYFVFETGQYDEKGYYWTEDLKFMGGDSNLWVRNYLINLGYKILHIENFGTHLSEGTRSFVCCAKD
;
A
#
# COMPACT_ATOMS: atom_id res chain seq x y z
N MET A 1 -30.49 -37.79 -20.67
CA MET A 1 -29.63 -37.91 -19.50
C MET A 1 -28.26 -37.34 -19.81
N LYS A 2 -28.00 -36.07 -19.54
CA LYS A 2 -26.68 -35.44 -19.74
C LYS A 2 -25.91 -35.56 -18.42
N LYS A 3 -24.84 -36.35 -18.42
CA LYS A 3 -23.86 -36.41 -17.32
C LYS A 3 -23.12 -35.06 -17.22
N ILE A 4 -23.36 -34.32 -16.18
CA ILE A 4 -22.55 -33.18 -15.80
C ILE A 4 -21.27 -33.76 -15.24
N VAL A 5 -20.19 -33.69 -16.02
CA VAL A 5 -18.83 -33.94 -15.53
C VAL A 5 -18.44 -32.73 -14.69
N LYS A 6 -18.58 -32.82 -13.36
CA LYS A 6 -17.92 -31.91 -12.43
C LYS A 6 -16.42 -32.15 -12.58
N SER A 7 -15.72 -31.25 -13.27
CA SER A 7 -14.27 -31.11 -13.15
C SER A 7 -13.97 -30.72 -11.69
N ILE A 8 -13.61 -31.70 -10.89
CA ILE A 8 -12.98 -31.49 -9.60
C ILE A 8 -11.55 -31.07 -9.93
N MET A 9 -11.32 -29.75 -10.04
CA MET A 9 -9.97 -29.23 -9.91
C MET A 9 -9.51 -29.64 -8.51
N SER A 10 -8.54 -30.57 -8.46
CA SER A 10 -7.85 -30.96 -7.25
C SER A 10 -7.24 -29.67 -6.64
N ARG A 11 -7.81 -29.21 -5.54
CA ARG A 11 -7.14 -28.24 -4.66
C ARG A 11 -5.82 -28.89 -4.26
N ASP A 12 -4.71 -28.32 -4.69
CA ASP A 12 -3.39 -28.76 -4.26
C ASP A 12 -3.35 -28.56 -2.73
N SER A 13 -3.57 -29.65 -2.00
CA SER A 13 -3.39 -29.66 -0.57
C SER A 13 -1.90 -29.41 -0.34
N GLY A 14 -1.51 -28.45 0.51
CA GLY A 14 -0.13 -28.00 0.74
C GLY A 14 0.89 -29.10 1.10
N SER A 15 0.52 -30.38 0.99
CA SER A 15 1.35 -31.57 1.24
C SER A 15 2.52 -31.74 0.24
N ASN A 16 2.42 -31.21 -0.99
CA ASN A 16 3.45 -31.35 -2.04
C ASN A 16 4.27 -30.08 -2.28
N LEU A 17 4.09 -29.03 -1.47
CA LEU A 17 4.88 -27.81 -1.61
C LEU A 17 6.34 -28.01 -1.14
N PRO A 18 7.33 -27.37 -1.80
CA PRO A 18 8.68 -27.26 -1.28
C PRO A 18 8.68 -26.74 0.17
N LEU A 19 9.65 -27.18 0.98
CA LEU A 19 9.71 -26.84 2.41
C LEU A 19 9.59 -25.32 2.66
N GLN A 20 10.31 -24.50 1.89
CA GLN A 20 10.27 -23.04 2.03
C GLN A 20 8.86 -22.46 1.81
N LYS A 21 8.13 -22.94 0.79
CA LYS A 21 6.75 -22.51 0.51
C LYS A 21 5.79 -22.99 1.60
N LYS A 22 6.00 -24.20 2.13
CA LYS A 22 5.20 -24.69 3.25
C LYS A 22 5.39 -23.83 4.49
N MET A 23 6.63 -23.49 4.84
CA MET A 23 6.94 -22.58 5.96
C MET A 23 6.33 -21.21 5.75
N ALA A 24 6.39 -20.66 4.53
CA ALA A 24 5.76 -19.37 4.18
C ALA A 24 4.23 -19.43 4.36
N LEU A 25 3.58 -20.49 3.87
CA LEU A 25 2.14 -20.69 4.01
C LEU A 25 1.72 -20.81 5.48
N ASP A 26 2.46 -21.59 6.27
CA ASP A 26 2.21 -21.77 7.70
C ASP A 26 2.35 -20.43 8.45
N TYR A 27 3.37 -19.63 8.13
CA TYR A 27 3.55 -18.31 8.71
C TYR A 27 2.39 -17.36 8.35
N ILE A 28 2.02 -17.27 7.07
CA ILE A 28 0.89 -16.46 6.60
C ILE A 28 -0.38 -16.85 7.38
N ASN A 29 -0.69 -18.13 7.48
CA ASN A 29 -1.86 -18.61 8.18
C ASN A 29 -1.80 -18.33 9.69
N SER A 30 -0.61 -18.37 10.30
CA SER A 30 -0.44 -18.03 11.72
C SER A 30 -0.74 -16.55 11.99
N VAL A 31 -0.25 -15.65 11.13
CA VAL A 31 -0.51 -14.20 11.23
C VAL A 31 -2.01 -13.93 11.03
N ARG A 32 -2.65 -14.58 10.06
CA ARG A 32 -4.08 -14.40 9.75
C ARG A 32 -5.02 -14.90 10.85
N LYS A 33 -4.59 -15.87 11.65
CA LYS A 33 -5.33 -16.34 12.83
C LYS A 33 -5.14 -15.44 14.05
N ASN A 34 -4.15 -14.56 14.03
CA ASN A 34 -3.85 -13.70 15.16
C ASN A 34 -4.82 -12.51 15.20
N SER A 35 -5.74 -12.50 16.13
CA SER A 35 -6.75 -11.44 16.31
C SER A 35 -6.17 -10.05 16.66
N LYS A 36 -4.88 -9.98 17.03
CA LYS A 36 -4.19 -8.71 17.32
C LYS A 36 -3.68 -8.01 16.05
N VAL A 37 -3.65 -8.71 14.91
CA VAL A 37 -3.22 -8.13 13.63
C VAL A 37 -4.45 -7.59 12.91
N ALA A 38 -4.47 -6.27 12.68
CA ALA A 38 -5.54 -5.63 11.92
C ALA A 38 -5.27 -5.75 10.42
N PHE A 39 -6.25 -6.25 9.68
CA PHE A 39 -6.15 -6.42 8.23
C PHE A 39 -6.93 -5.32 7.52
N TYR A 40 -6.23 -4.29 7.03
CA TYR A 40 -6.78 -3.17 6.27
C TYR A 40 -6.59 -3.31 4.76
N GLN A 41 -5.82 -4.31 4.33
CA GLN A 41 -5.60 -4.62 2.92
C GLN A 41 -6.02 -6.06 2.62
N PRO A 42 -6.45 -6.37 1.39
CA PRO A 42 -6.66 -7.76 0.95
C PRO A 42 -5.33 -8.50 0.87
N THR A 43 -5.40 -9.82 0.84
CA THR A 43 -4.21 -10.66 0.63
C THR A 43 -4.00 -10.89 -0.85
N TYR A 44 -2.78 -10.67 -1.33
CA TYR A 44 -2.37 -11.09 -2.67
C TYR A 44 -2.24 -12.62 -2.71
N ASN A 45 -2.97 -13.26 -3.61
CA ASN A 45 -3.03 -14.73 -3.69
C ASN A 45 -3.35 -15.20 -5.13
N PRO A 46 -2.45 -15.00 -6.09
CA PRO A 46 -2.70 -15.30 -7.51
C PRO A 46 -2.84 -16.81 -7.77
N ASN A 47 -2.18 -17.66 -6.98
CA ASN A 47 -2.19 -19.10 -7.12
C ASN A 47 -3.31 -19.80 -6.31
N ASN A 48 -4.22 -19.03 -5.72
CA ASN A 48 -5.38 -19.52 -4.96
C ASN A 48 -5.03 -20.53 -3.85
N PHE A 49 -3.91 -20.31 -3.15
CA PHE A 49 -3.58 -21.12 -1.97
C PHE A 49 -4.70 -21.04 -0.92
N GLU A 50 -4.88 -22.12 -0.15
CA GLU A 50 -5.85 -22.12 0.91
C GLU A 50 -5.34 -21.27 2.09
N LEU A 51 -5.74 -19.98 2.09
CA LEU A 51 -5.41 -19.04 3.13
C LEU A 51 -6.59 -18.86 4.08
N TYR A 52 -6.30 -18.64 5.36
CA TYR A 52 -7.31 -18.31 6.35
C TYR A 52 -8.06 -17.04 5.93
N ARG A 53 -9.40 -17.08 5.86
CA ARG A 53 -10.23 -16.04 5.25
C ARG A 53 -10.19 -14.71 5.99
N ILE A 54 -10.19 -13.63 5.24
CA ILE A 54 -10.39 -12.24 5.70
C ILE A 54 -11.72 -11.74 5.18
N ASN A 55 -12.30 -10.79 5.91
CA ASN A 55 -13.51 -10.08 5.51
C ASN A 55 -13.27 -9.32 4.18
N GLU A 56 -14.07 -9.60 3.16
CA GLU A 56 -13.88 -9.09 1.78
C GLU A 56 -14.26 -7.61 1.59
N VAL A 57 -14.87 -6.96 2.59
CA VAL A 57 -15.37 -5.58 2.48
C VAL A 57 -14.23 -4.59 2.16
N VAL A 58 -13.03 -4.86 2.63
CA VAL A 58 -11.83 -4.03 2.40
C VAL A 58 -11.31 -4.13 0.97
N ARG A 59 -11.64 -5.21 0.25
CA ARG A 59 -11.06 -5.52 -1.06
C ARG A 59 -11.46 -4.51 -2.13
N LYS A 60 -12.73 -4.18 -2.23
CA LYS A 60 -13.28 -3.37 -3.32
C LYS A 60 -12.66 -1.98 -3.39
N THR A 61 -12.56 -1.29 -2.27
CA THR A 61 -11.99 0.07 -2.22
C THR A 61 -10.47 0.09 -2.44
N THR A 62 -9.77 -0.99 -2.05
CA THR A 62 -8.34 -1.12 -2.32
C THR A 62 -8.09 -1.42 -3.81
N ASP A 63 -8.90 -2.31 -4.42
CA ASP A 63 -8.82 -2.57 -5.86
C ASP A 63 -9.10 -1.30 -6.69
N MET A 64 -10.12 -0.50 -6.33
CA MET A 64 -10.39 0.77 -7.00
C MET A 64 -9.19 1.72 -6.96
N ARG A 65 -8.47 1.82 -5.85
CA ARG A 65 -7.22 2.63 -5.75
C ARG A 65 -6.12 2.11 -6.68
N VAL A 66 -5.95 0.79 -6.76
CA VAL A 66 -5.00 0.16 -7.71
C VAL A 66 -5.39 0.48 -9.14
N ASP A 67 -6.67 0.34 -9.49
CA ASP A 67 -7.19 0.63 -10.84
C ASP A 67 -7.02 2.12 -11.18
N THR A 68 -7.23 3.02 -10.22
CA THR A 68 -6.97 4.45 -10.39
C THR A 68 -5.49 4.70 -10.71
N ILE A 69 -4.55 4.12 -9.95
CA ILE A 69 -3.10 4.23 -10.26
C ILE A 69 -2.82 3.76 -11.69
N ILE A 70 -3.34 2.57 -12.05
CA ILE A 70 -3.10 1.96 -13.36
C ILE A 70 -3.64 2.83 -14.51
N SER A 71 -4.78 3.51 -14.32
CA SER A 71 -5.43 4.32 -15.34
C SER A 71 -4.88 5.74 -15.46
N GLN A 72 -4.29 6.29 -14.39
CA GLN A 72 -3.85 7.67 -14.35
C GLN A 72 -2.39 7.88 -14.78
N PHE A 73 -1.59 6.82 -14.83
CA PHE A 73 -0.18 6.91 -15.22
C PHE A 73 0.12 6.13 -16.50
N ASP A 74 1.02 6.70 -17.33
CA ASP A 74 1.59 5.97 -18.48
C ASP A 74 2.75 5.07 -18.03
N PHE A 75 2.45 3.79 -17.87
CA PHE A 75 3.43 2.80 -17.43
C PHE A 75 4.48 2.42 -18.49
N ASN A 76 4.47 3.02 -19.70
CA ASN A 76 5.60 2.92 -20.61
C ASN A 76 6.85 3.66 -20.08
N PHE A 77 6.65 4.61 -19.14
CA PHE A 77 7.72 5.41 -18.53
C PHE A 77 7.96 5.06 -17.05
N ILE A 78 7.27 4.07 -16.50
CA ILE A 78 7.38 3.68 -15.09
C ILE A 78 7.87 2.23 -15.02
N ASN A 79 9.11 2.05 -14.56
CA ASN A 79 9.76 0.75 -14.41
C ASN A 79 9.97 0.35 -12.94
N SER A 80 9.88 1.33 -12.03
CA SER A 80 10.14 1.12 -10.60
C SER A 80 9.07 1.78 -9.73
N TYR A 81 8.64 1.06 -8.69
CA TYR A 81 7.65 1.51 -7.71
C TYR A 81 8.15 1.29 -6.28
N LEU A 82 7.99 2.29 -5.43
CA LEU A 82 8.19 2.18 -3.99
C LEU A 82 6.87 2.46 -3.27
N ASP A 83 6.44 1.55 -2.41
CA ASP A 83 5.30 1.72 -1.51
C ASP A 83 5.78 1.96 -0.07
N ILE A 84 5.58 3.15 0.45
CA ILE A 84 6.02 3.53 1.80
C ILE A 84 4.88 3.27 2.79
N GLY A 85 5.15 2.43 3.80
CA GLY A 85 4.12 1.90 4.70
C GLY A 85 3.27 0.83 4.01
N SER A 86 3.94 -0.09 3.33
CA SER A 86 3.31 -1.04 2.41
C SER A 86 2.37 -2.06 3.07
N GLN A 87 2.36 -2.13 4.40
CA GLN A 87 1.56 -3.06 5.19
C GLN A 87 1.72 -4.51 4.70
N PHE A 88 0.66 -5.13 4.17
CA PHE A 88 0.69 -6.49 3.59
C PHE A 88 1.17 -6.53 2.14
N GLY A 89 1.62 -5.40 1.59
CA GLY A 89 2.21 -5.30 0.27
C GLY A 89 1.23 -5.35 -0.90
N TYR A 90 -0.07 -5.17 -0.67
CA TYR A 90 -1.07 -5.38 -1.72
C TYR A 90 -0.84 -4.51 -2.96
N PHE A 91 -0.55 -3.22 -2.79
CA PHE A 91 -0.23 -2.31 -3.90
C PHE A 91 1.05 -2.74 -4.63
N VAL A 92 2.08 -3.12 -3.86
CA VAL A 92 3.36 -3.62 -4.41
C VAL A 92 3.12 -4.81 -5.34
N PHE A 93 2.39 -5.82 -4.85
CA PHE A 93 2.10 -7.02 -5.62
C PHE A 93 1.24 -6.74 -6.86
N LYS A 94 0.17 -5.96 -6.69
CA LYS A 94 -0.78 -5.69 -7.78
C LYS A 94 -0.16 -4.86 -8.91
N LEU A 95 0.66 -3.86 -8.59
CA LEU A 95 1.33 -3.06 -9.61
C LEU A 95 2.45 -3.84 -10.30
N ALA A 96 3.23 -4.63 -9.54
CA ALA A 96 4.26 -5.51 -10.11
C ALA A 96 3.67 -6.55 -11.07
N GLU A 97 2.52 -7.15 -10.73
CA GLU A 97 1.80 -8.10 -11.59
C GLU A 97 1.26 -7.42 -12.85
N ALA A 98 0.50 -6.33 -12.69
CA ALA A 98 -0.22 -5.68 -13.78
C ALA A 98 0.71 -5.02 -14.79
N LYS A 99 1.87 -4.52 -14.37
CA LYS A 99 2.77 -3.67 -15.17
C LYS A 99 4.18 -4.24 -15.34
N LYS A 100 4.48 -5.39 -14.73
CA LYS A 100 5.80 -6.06 -14.80
C LYS A 100 6.98 -5.17 -14.37
N LEU A 101 6.73 -4.19 -13.50
CA LEU A 101 7.75 -3.31 -12.97
C LEU A 101 8.48 -3.92 -11.77
N ILE A 102 9.62 -3.36 -11.41
CA ILE A 102 10.31 -3.68 -10.16
C ILE A 102 9.62 -2.92 -9.03
N ALA A 103 9.09 -3.64 -8.04
CA ALA A 103 8.37 -3.04 -6.93
C ALA A 103 9.04 -3.34 -5.58
N CYS A 104 9.12 -2.31 -4.75
CA CYS A 104 9.63 -2.43 -3.38
C CYS A 104 8.58 -1.92 -2.39
N GLY A 105 8.34 -2.67 -1.31
CA GLY A 105 7.56 -2.22 -0.17
C GLY A 105 8.47 -1.87 1.02
N MET A 106 8.21 -0.75 1.68
CA MET A 106 8.86 -0.39 2.93
C MET A 106 7.85 -0.47 4.07
N GLU A 107 8.13 -1.29 5.07
CA GLU A 107 7.24 -1.52 6.21
C GLU A 107 8.03 -1.56 7.53
N MET A 108 7.58 -0.81 8.54
CA MET A 108 8.26 -0.75 9.83
C MET A 108 7.88 -1.89 10.78
N ASP A 109 6.66 -2.40 10.66
CA ASP A 109 6.21 -3.54 11.46
C ASP A 109 6.84 -4.84 10.96
N LYS A 110 7.55 -5.52 11.85
CA LYS A 110 8.29 -6.75 11.51
C LYS A 110 7.39 -7.91 11.11
N VAL A 111 6.17 -7.98 11.66
CA VAL A 111 5.21 -9.06 11.36
C VAL A 111 4.66 -8.86 9.96
N LEU A 112 4.26 -7.62 9.61
CA LEU A 112 3.73 -7.29 8.30
C LEU A 112 4.81 -7.42 7.20
N TYR A 113 6.03 -6.93 7.48
CA TYR A 113 7.19 -7.15 6.61
C TYR A 113 7.46 -8.63 6.34
N ALA A 114 7.50 -9.45 7.40
CA ALA A 114 7.74 -10.90 7.25
C ALA A 114 6.60 -11.59 6.50
N TYR A 115 5.35 -11.14 6.71
CA TYR A 115 4.18 -11.62 5.98
C TYR A 115 4.32 -11.36 4.46
N SER A 116 4.68 -10.14 4.07
CA SER A 116 4.87 -9.77 2.67
C SER A 116 5.99 -10.59 2.02
N ASN A 117 7.12 -10.82 2.70
CA ASN A 117 8.17 -11.70 2.21
C ASN A 117 7.72 -13.17 2.09
N ALA A 118 6.89 -13.65 3.00
CA ALA A 118 6.31 -14.99 2.89
C ALA A 118 5.41 -15.12 1.64
N ILE A 119 4.66 -14.07 1.27
CA ILE A 119 3.90 -14.02 0.01
C ILE A 119 4.84 -14.06 -1.21
N VAL A 120 5.98 -13.33 -1.19
CA VAL A 120 7.00 -13.39 -2.26
C VAL A 120 7.50 -14.82 -2.45
N ILE A 121 7.90 -15.50 -1.37
CA ILE A 121 8.39 -16.88 -1.41
C ILE A 121 7.32 -17.85 -1.90
N LEU A 122 6.07 -17.71 -1.41
CA LEU A 122 4.97 -18.58 -1.75
C LEU A 122 4.63 -18.54 -3.25
N ASN A 123 4.79 -17.38 -3.88
CA ASN A 123 4.40 -17.13 -5.28
C ASN A 123 5.59 -17.01 -6.24
N ASP A 124 6.83 -17.26 -5.81
CA ASP A 124 8.07 -17.16 -6.64
C ASP A 124 8.20 -15.80 -7.36
N LEU A 125 7.96 -14.70 -6.64
CA LEU A 125 8.00 -13.38 -7.25
C LEU A 125 9.45 -12.86 -7.28
N GLU A 126 9.98 -12.59 -8.47
CA GLU A 126 11.35 -12.15 -8.69
C GLU A 126 11.51 -10.63 -8.78
N ASN A 127 10.44 -9.93 -9.14
CA ASN A 127 10.43 -8.47 -9.35
C ASN A 127 9.85 -7.69 -8.15
N VAL A 128 9.68 -8.34 -7.00
CA VAL A 128 9.13 -7.75 -5.77
C VAL A 128 10.08 -7.96 -4.60
N SER A 129 10.28 -6.90 -3.82
CA SER A 129 11.09 -6.95 -2.59
C SER A 129 10.43 -6.13 -1.47
N PHE A 130 10.82 -6.42 -0.23
CA PHE A 130 10.39 -5.63 0.93
C PHE A 130 11.58 -5.29 1.82
N VAL A 131 11.50 -4.12 2.49
CA VAL A 131 12.50 -3.62 3.43
C VAL A 131 11.83 -3.32 4.77
N ASN A 132 12.34 -3.89 5.86
CA ASN A 132 11.88 -3.54 7.19
C ASN A 132 12.55 -2.25 7.67
N CYS A 133 11.84 -1.13 7.58
CA CYS A 133 12.38 0.17 7.92
C CYS A 133 11.29 1.15 8.36
N LYS A 134 11.50 1.85 9.49
CA LYS A 134 10.78 3.09 9.80
C LYS A 134 11.41 4.20 8.97
N LEU A 135 10.60 4.91 8.16
CA LEU A 135 11.05 6.09 7.43
C LEU A 135 11.31 7.24 8.39
N THR A 136 12.44 7.92 8.21
CA THR A 136 12.83 9.16 8.91
C THR A 136 13.42 10.14 7.89
N PRO A 137 13.54 11.44 8.19
CA PRO A 137 14.18 12.40 7.28
C PRO A 137 15.54 11.95 6.78
N GLU A 138 16.42 11.44 7.67
CA GLU A 138 17.78 10.99 7.31
C GLU A 138 17.75 9.75 6.39
N LYS A 139 16.83 8.84 6.62
CA LYS A 139 16.68 7.63 5.79
C LYS A 139 16.09 7.97 4.43
N THR A 140 15.14 8.91 4.38
CA THR A 140 14.54 9.37 3.13
C THR A 140 15.60 9.95 2.19
N LYS A 141 16.56 10.73 2.72
CA LYS A 141 17.69 11.25 1.94
C LYS A 141 18.53 10.15 1.28
N LYS A 142 18.62 8.98 1.92
CA LYS A 142 19.39 7.82 1.43
C LYS A 142 18.62 6.92 0.46
N LEU A 143 17.32 7.12 0.26
CA LEU A 143 16.55 6.34 -0.70
C LEU A 143 17.08 6.54 -2.12
N PRO A 144 17.12 5.49 -2.94
CA PRO A 144 17.33 5.64 -4.37
C PRO A 144 16.15 6.38 -5.01
N LYS A 145 16.30 6.77 -6.27
CA LYS A 145 15.18 7.29 -7.06
C LYS A 145 14.31 6.13 -7.55
N TYR A 146 13.01 6.38 -7.59
CA TYR A 146 12.00 5.52 -8.20
C TYR A 146 11.21 6.32 -9.24
N ASP A 147 10.62 5.65 -10.21
CA ASP A 147 9.75 6.35 -11.16
C ASP A 147 8.44 6.76 -10.49
N LEU A 148 7.86 5.87 -9.69
CA LEU A 148 6.62 6.07 -8.95
C LEU A 148 6.83 5.77 -7.46
N ILE A 149 6.36 6.66 -6.58
CA ILE A 149 6.26 6.41 -5.13
C ILE A 149 4.81 6.50 -4.68
N GLY A 150 4.35 5.47 -3.94
CA GLY A 150 3.12 5.48 -3.16
C GLY A 150 3.39 5.86 -1.71
N PHE A 151 2.64 6.84 -1.19
CA PHE A 151 2.69 7.28 0.21
C PHE A 151 1.26 7.35 0.74
N LEU A 152 0.73 6.15 1.02
CA LEU A 152 -0.68 5.94 1.28
C LEU A 152 -0.94 5.70 2.76
N ASN A 153 -1.67 6.61 3.38
CA ASN A 153 -2.09 6.52 4.79
C ASN A 153 -0.93 6.44 5.80
N VAL A 154 0.19 7.13 5.54
CA VAL A 154 1.38 7.16 6.40
C VAL A 154 1.66 8.54 6.96
N PHE A 155 1.42 9.61 6.18
CA PHE A 155 1.75 10.99 6.55
C PHE A 155 1.22 11.39 7.93
N HIS A 156 -0.07 11.14 8.21
CA HIS A 156 -0.70 11.47 9.49
C HIS A 156 -0.08 10.72 10.69
N HIS A 157 0.42 9.50 10.47
CA HIS A 157 1.15 8.79 11.52
C HIS A 157 2.50 9.43 11.81
N ILE A 158 3.23 9.87 10.78
CA ILE A 158 4.50 10.59 10.99
C ILE A 158 4.24 11.92 11.70
N VAL A 159 3.21 12.66 11.29
CA VAL A 159 2.81 13.89 11.98
C VAL A 159 2.52 13.64 13.46
N HIS A 160 1.76 12.58 13.77
CA HIS A 160 1.41 12.24 15.16
C HIS A 160 2.63 11.87 16.01
N PHE A 161 3.53 11.03 15.49
CA PHE A 161 4.64 10.48 16.28
C PHE A 161 5.91 11.34 16.25
N ASP A 162 6.18 11.99 15.13
CA ASP A 162 7.46 12.67 14.87
C ASP A 162 7.28 14.17 14.56
N GLY A 163 6.03 14.67 14.47
CA GLY A 163 5.68 16.07 14.22
C GLY A 163 5.56 16.45 12.75
N PHE A 164 4.89 17.60 12.48
CA PHE A 164 4.66 18.09 11.12
C PHE A 164 5.97 18.39 10.37
N ASP A 165 6.95 19.00 11.03
CA ASP A 165 8.21 19.37 10.39
C ASP A 165 8.97 18.16 9.85
N ALA A 166 8.97 17.04 10.60
CA ALA A 166 9.58 15.80 10.15
C ALA A 166 8.82 15.20 8.95
N ALA A 167 7.49 15.25 8.96
CA ALA A 167 6.65 14.79 7.86
C ALA A 167 6.86 15.66 6.60
N ASP A 168 6.94 16.97 6.73
CA ASP A 168 7.18 17.92 5.64
C ASP A 168 8.60 17.75 5.04
N GLU A 169 9.63 17.57 5.86
CA GLU A 169 10.99 17.28 5.38
C GLU A 169 11.04 15.98 4.58
N ILE A 170 10.34 14.94 5.02
CA ILE A 170 10.19 13.68 4.30
C ILE A 170 9.52 13.94 2.94
N MET A 171 8.38 14.64 2.91
CA MET A 171 7.64 14.92 1.68
C MET A 171 8.47 15.71 0.66
N ARG A 172 9.18 16.75 1.09
CA ARG A 172 10.11 17.52 0.24
C ARG A 172 11.23 16.64 -0.32
N THR A 173 11.77 15.74 0.50
CA THR A 173 12.81 14.82 0.05
C THR A 173 12.26 13.79 -0.95
N LEU A 174 11.04 13.26 -0.72
CA LEU A 174 10.39 12.33 -1.64
C LEU A 174 10.10 12.97 -2.99
N PHE A 175 9.77 14.28 -3.02
CA PHE A 175 9.64 15.02 -4.28
C PHE A 175 10.88 14.88 -5.17
N ASP A 176 12.09 14.90 -4.59
CA ASP A 176 13.34 14.73 -5.34
C ASP A 176 13.65 13.27 -5.72
N LYS A 177 12.90 12.32 -5.19
CA LYS A 177 13.14 10.88 -5.35
C LYS A 177 12.26 10.21 -6.40
N CYS A 178 11.24 10.89 -6.94
CA CYS A 178 10.36 10.30 -7.95
C CYS A 178 9.92 11.31 -9.01
N ASN A 179 9.40 10.79 -10.12
CA ASN A 179 8.73 11.56 -11.16
C ASN A 179 7.22 11.56 -10.99
N TYR A 180 6.67 10.45 -10.46
CA TYR A 180 5.26 10.25 -10.22
C TYR A 180 5.01 9.91 -8.74
N PHE A 181 3.92 10.42 -8.20
CA PHE A 181 3.62 10.27 -6.79
C PHE A 181 2.14 10.01 -6.56
N VAL A 182 1.83 9.06 -5.68
CA VAL A 182 0.46 8.80 -5.22
C VAL A 182 0.40 9.09 -3.73
N PHE A 183 -0.55 9.93 -3.34
CA PHE A 183 -0.70 10.38 -1.96
C PHE A 183 -2.11 10.18 -1.44
N GLU A 184 -2.22 9.65 -0.24
CA GLU A 184 -3.44 9.62 0.56
C GLU A 184 -3.07 9.73 2.03
N THR A 185 -3.81 10.49 2.82
CA THR A 185 -3.57 10.63 4.25
C THR A 185 -4.86 10.75 5.04
N GLY A 186 -4.81 10.43 6.34
CA GLY A 186 -5.85 10.80 7.28
C GLY A 186 -6.07 12.31 7.29
N GLN A 187 -7.30 12.72 7.54
CA GLN A 187 -7.74 14.12 7.44
C GLN A 187 -8.33 14.62 8.75
N TYR A 188 -8.25 15.93 9.02
CA TYR A 188 -8.68 16.52 10.28
C TYR A 188 -10.18 16.37 10.56
N ASP A 189 -11.01 16.29 9.51
CA ASP A 189 -12.46 16.09 9.61
C ASP A 189 -12.86 14.64 9.96
N GLU A 190 -11.92 13.70 9.95
CA GLU A 190 -12.14 12.33 10.42
C GLU A 190 -12.14 12.26 11.95
N LYS A 191 -13.32 12.22 12.55
CA LYS A 191 -13.48 12.20 14.02
C LYS A 191 -13.16 10.82 14.61
N GLY A 192 -12.62 10.84 15.83
CA GLY A 192 -12.48 9.64 16.66
C GLY A 192 -11.16 8.89 16.51
N TYR A 193 -10.24 9.36 15.68
CA TYR A 193 -8.89 8.81 15.60
C TYR A 193 -7.92 9.56 16.52
N TYR A 194 -6.94 8.84 17.06
CA TYR A 194 -5.96 9.35 18.01
C TYR A 194 -5.03 10.43 17.43
N TRP A 195 -4.88 10.48 16.11
CA TRP A 195 -4.04 11.43 15.36
C TRP A 195 -4.80 12.67 14.86
N THR A 196 -6.13 12.72 14.95
CA THR A 196 -6.94 13.77 14.33
C THR A 196 -6.54 15.17 14.79
N GLU A 197 -6.35 15.37 16.10
CA GLU A 197 -6.01 16.68 16.66
C GLU A 197 -4.67 17.22 16.17
N ASP A 198 -3.73 16.34 15.80
CA ASP A 198 -2.43 16.72 15.26
C ASP A 198 -2.52 17.26 13.83
N LEU A 199 -3.66 17.03 13.16
CA LEU A 199 -3.93 17.47 11.78
C LEU A 199 -4.75 18.78 11.71
N LYS A 200 -4.99 19.47 12.81
CA LYS A 200 -5.77 20.72 12.84
C LYS A 200 -5.24 21.83 11.92
N PHE A 201 -3.96 21.77 11.52
CA PHE A 201 -3.38 22.66 10.53
C PHE A 201 -4.00 22.52 9.13
N MET A 202 -4.71 21.42 8.83
CA MET A 202 -5.45 21.24 7.56
C MET A 202 -6.66 22.18 7.47
N GLY A 203 -7.13 22.74 8.63
CA GLY A 203 -8.25 23.67 8.67
C GLY A 203 -9.60 23.01 8.40
N GLY A 204 -10.60 23.81 7.98
CA GLY A 204 -11.97 23.34 7.77
C GLY A 204 -12.21 22.56 6.48
N ASP A 205 -11.25 22.52 5.57
CA ASP A 205 -11.31 21.74 4.31
C ASP A 205 -9.99 20.98 4.10
N SER A 206 -9.96 19.77 4.62
CA SER A 206 -8.78 18.90 4.53
C SER A 206 -8.46 18.50 3.09
N ASN A 207 -9.46 18.34 2.23
CA ASN A 207 -9.26 18.00 0.82
C ASN A 207 -8.56 19.13 0.07
N LEU A 208 -8.98 20.37 0.32
CA LEU A 208 -8.35 21.57 -0.25
C LEU A 208 -6.92 21.73 0.27
N TRP A 209 -6.69 21.46 1.57
CA TRP A 209 -5.36 21.48 2.15
C TRP A 209 -4.43 20.48 1.46
N VAL A 210 -4.84 19.21 1.32
CA VAL A 210 -4.04 18.16 0.65
C VAL A 210 -3.66 18.58 -0.76
N ARG A 211 -4.63 19.07 -1.53
CA ARG A 211 -4.38 19.55 -2.90
C ARG A 211 -3.35 20.68 -2.93
N ASN A 212 -3.55 21.72 -2.12
CA ASN A 212 -2.68 22.89 -2.10
C ASN A 212 -1.27 22.55 -1.57
N TYR A 213 -1.18 21.66 -0.61
CA TYR A 213 0.08 21.18 -0.06
C TYR A 213 0.94 20.51 -1.15
N LEU A 214 0.35 19.60 -1.94
CA LEU A 214 1.06 18.93 -3.03
C LEU A 214 1.48 19.91 -4.14
N ILE A 215 0.63 20.86 -4.50
CA ILE A 215 0.97 21.93 -5.47
C ILE A 215 2.14 22.77 -4.94
N ASN A 216 2.12 23.16 -3.66
CA ASN A 216 3.19 23.95 -3.05
C ASN A 216 4.52 23.18 -2.93
N LEU A 217 4.50 21.84 -2.96
CA LEU A 217 5.69 21.02 -3.08
C LEU A 217 6.25 20.97 -4.51
N GLY A 218 5.48 21.44 -5.51
CA GLY A 218 5.89 21.46 -6.92
C GLY A 218 5.25 20.34 -7.76
N TYR A 219 4.28 19.59 -7.22
CA TYR A 219 3.58 18.57 -8.00
C TYR A 219 2.46 19.16 -8.86
N LYS A 220 2.37 18.68 -10.08
CA LYS A 220 1.18 18.81 -10.93
C LYS A 220 0.19 17.71 -10.57
N ILE A 221 -1.04 18.09 -10.24
CA ILE A 221 -2.11 17.13 -9.96
C ILE A 221 -2.63 16.57 -11.28
N LEU A 222 -2.57 15.26 -11.44
CA LEU A 222 -3.13 14.54 -12.58
C LEU A 222 -4.56 14.10 -12.31
N HIS A 223 -4.83 13.62 -11.09
CA HIS A 223 -6.14 13.11 -10.69
C HIS A 223 -6.35 13.26 -9.18
N ILE A 224 -7.59 13.56 -8.78
CA ILE A 224 -8.04 13.51 -7.38
C ILE A 224 -9.35 12.74 -7.33
N GLU A 225 -9.43 11.78 -6.44
CA GLU A 225 -10.65 11.03 -6.14
C GLU A 225 -10.79 10.89 -4.62
N ASN A 226 -12.02 10.93 -4.12
CA ASN A 226 -12.27 10.75 -2.69
C ASN A 226 -12.77 9.34 -2.40
N PHE A 227 -12.02 8.60 -1.60
CA PHE A 227 -12.41 7.28 -1.15
C PHE A 227 -12.93 7.30 0.28
N GLY A 228 -13.99 6.55 0.53
CA GLY A 228 -14.51 6.35 1.89
C GLY A 228 -13.50 5.64 2.78
N THR A 229 -13.51 6.00 4.06
CA THR A 229 -12.74 5.30 5.10
C THR A 229 -13.53 4.12 5.65
N HIS A 230 -12.84 3.08 6.12
CA HIS A 230 -13.51 1.87 6.63
C HIS A 230 -14.06 2.04 8.06
N LEU A 231 -13.63 3.07 8.77
CA LEU A 231 -13.86 3.22 10.21
C LEU A 231 -14.56 4.54 10.56
N SER A 232 -14.77 5.45 9.59
CA SER A 232 -15.46 6.73 9.80
C SER A 232 -16.39 7.03 8.61
N GLU A 233 -17.33 7.98 8.80
CA GLU A 233 -18.17 8.51 7.70
C GLU A 233 -17.37 9.44 6.77
N GLY A 234 -16.07 9.67 7.03
CA GLY A 234 -15.22 10.56 6.24
C GLY A 234 -14.75 9.96 4.93
N THR A 235 -14.25 10.82 4.08
CA THR A 235 -13.54 10.46 2.84
C THR A 235 -12.13 11.01 2.87
N ARG A 236 -11.20 10.35 2.17
CA ARG A 236 -9.81 10.80 1.99
C ARG A 236 -9.55 11.11 0.54
N SER A 237 -8.86 12.23 0.29
CA SER A 237 -8.36 12.54 -1.04
C SER A 237 -7.22 11.59 -1.42
N PHE A 238 -7.47 10.81 -2.46
CA PHE A 238 -6.48 9.99 -3.13
C PHE A 238 -5.99 10.76 -4.35
N VAL A 239 -4.71 11.10 -4.38
CA VAL A 239 -4.17 12.04 -5.36
C VAL A 239 -3.05 11.38 -6.16
N CYS A 240 -3.19 11.41 -7.49
CA CYS A 240 -2.14 11.04 -8.43
C CYS A 240 -1.47 12.31 -8.95
N CYS A 241 -0.14 12.37 -8.85
CA CYS A 241 0.66 13.54 -9.18
C CYS A 241 1.82 13.19 -10.11
N ALA A 242 2.28 14.17 -10.87
CA ALA A 242 3.55 14.13 -11.58
C ALA A 242 4.41 15.34 -11.18
N LYS A 243 5.71 15.20 -11.32
CA LYS A 243 6.64 16.30 -11.30
C LYS A 243 6.54 17.04 -12.63
N ASP A 244 6.58 18.37 -12.63
CA ASP A 244 6.62 19.18 -13.86
C ASP A 244 7.92 18.98 -14.63
#